data_04421e4da365df8dda8447d3c9cb6032
#
_entry.id   04421e4da365df8dda8447d3c9cb6032
#
_cell.length_a   1.000
_cell.length_b   1.000
_cell.length_c   1.000
_cell.angle_alpha   90.00
_cell.angle_beta   90.00
_cell.angle_gamma   90.00
#
_symmetry.space_group_name_H-M   'P 1'
#
loop_
_entity.id
_entity.type
_entity.pdbx_description
1 polymer ?
#
loop_
_entity_poly.entity_id
_entity_poly.type
_entity_poly.pdbx_seq_one_letter_code
_entity_poly.pdbx_strand_id
1 'polypeptide(L)'
;MLGLVAPGGLLTRAVTKVPLVACSGEGKRVGIPWCQAGEPGRGPRAEGENMSAQSLGEQTVDLLGRLVRLGCVNDLTADSGGEERAADLLEEFFEGLPVSIERITPHPGRTSLVVTVEGADPSSSGTPLTLLGHTDVVPVDESKWTRDPFGAQIEDDVMWGRGTVDMLHLTAAMA
;
A
#
# COMPACT_ATOMS: atom_id res chain seq x y z
N MET A 1 -10.70 -3.69 5.33
CA MET A 1 -9.62 -4.25 6.16
C MET A 1 -8.94 -5.33 5.34
N LEU A 2 -7.68 -5.18 5.02
CA LEU A 2 -6.93 -6.14 4.22
C LEU A 2 -6.11 -7.03 5.15
N GLY A 3 -6.24 -8.35 5.04
CA GLY A 3 -5.40 -9.30 5.74
C GLY A 3 -4.70 -10.23 4.75
N LEU A 4 -3.39 -10.31 4.82
CA LEU A 4 -2.61 -11.30 4.08
C LEU A 4 -2.24 -12.46 5.01
N VAL A 5 -2.66 -13.66 4.67
CA VAL A 5 -2.39 -14.87 5.46
C VAL A 5 -1.49 -15.80 4.64
N ALA A 6 -0.30 -16.09 5.14
CA ALA A 6 0.60 -17.06 4.52
C ALA A 6 0.75 -18.29 5.44
N PRO A 7 0.29 -19.50 5.05
CA PRO A 7 0.56 -20.73 5.77
C PRO A 7 1.96 -21.26 5.41
N GLY A 8 2.83 -21.33 6.42
CA GLY A 8 4.05 -22.12 6.42
C GLY A 8 5.14 -21.73 5.42
N GLY A 9 6.04 -20.84 5.83
CA GLY A 9 7.29 -20.57 5.13
C GLY A 9 7.88 -19.24 5.54
N LEU A 10 9.14 -19.24 5.96
CA LEU A 10 9.88 -18.04 6.35
C LEU A 10 10.10 -17.15 5.12
N LEU A 11 9.22 -16.17 4.89
CA LEU A 11 9.46 -15.12 3.90
C LEU A 11 10.44 -14.10 4.48
N THR A 12 11.75 -14.39 4.37
CA THR A 12 12.78 -13.36 4.50
C THR A 12 12.78 -12.54 3.21
N ARG A 13 12.00 -11.46 3.17
CA ARG A 13 12.07 -10.50 2.07
C ARG A 13 12.60 -9.18 2.58
N ALA A 14 13.66 -8.73 1.91
CA ALA A 14 14.26 -7.43 2.15
C ALA A 14 13.20 -6.33 2.02
N VAL A 15 13.04 -5.56 3.07
CA VAL A 15 12.22 -4.34 3.07
C VAL A 15 12.91 -3.34 2.13
N THR A 16 12.38 -3.17 0.93
CA THR A 16 12.78 -2.09 0.05
C THR A 16 12.22 -0.79 0.63
N LYS A 17 13.09 0.20 0.80
CA LYS A 17 12.72 1.52 1.34
C LYS A 17 11.58 2.12 0.51
N VAL A 18 10.40 2.22 1.12
CA VAL A 18 9.31 3.05 0.63
C VAL A 18 9.65 4.50 1.05
N PRO A 19 9.62 5.48 0.14
CA PRO A 19 9.86 6.87 0.54
C PRO A 19 8.84 7.30 1.59
N LEU A 20 9.34 7.98 2.61
CA LEU A 20 8.52 8.43 3.74
C LEU A 20 7.56 9.52 3.28
N VAL A 21 6.29 9.27 3.46
CA VAL A 21 5.24 10.21 3.10
C VAL A 21 4.87 11.06 4.30
N ALA A 22 4.95 12.36 4.18
CA ALA A 22 4.61 13.29 5.24
C ALA A 22 3.17 13.80 5.11
N CYS A 23 2.37 13.65 6.16
CA CYS A 23 1.11 14.36 6.34
C CYS A 23 1.28 15.39 7.46
N SER A 24 1.40 16.64 7.12
CA SER A 24 1.19 17.70 8.09
C SER A 24 0.66 18.95 7.39
N GLY A 25 -0.39 19.51 7.94
CA GLY A 25 -0.91 20.82 7.52
C GLY A 25 0.01 21.98 7.89
N GLU A 26 1.24 21.72 8.31
CA GLU A 26 2.29 22.73 8.52
C GLU A 26 3.62 22.14 8.04
N GLY A 27 4.21 22.75 7.03
CA GLY A 27 5.38 22.31 6.28
C GLY A 27 6.68 22.17 7.08
N LYS A 28 6.73 21.28 8.06
CA LYS A 28 7.97 20.91 8.75
C LYS A 28 8.41 19.51 8.31
N ARG A 29 9.55 19.45 7.62
CA ARG A 29 10.25 18.19 7.32
C ARG A 29 10.72 17.57 8.63
N VAL A 30 10.24 16.39 8.93
CA VAL A 30 10.85 15.55 9.98
C VAL A 30 11.88 14.66 9.27
N GLY A 31 13.13 15.08 9.29
CA GLY A 31 14.25 14.28 8.80
C GLY A 31 14.58 13.18 9.79
N ILE A 32 14.57 11.94 9.34
CA ILE A 32 15.02 10.81 10.16
C ILE A 32 16.49 10.54 9.84
N PRO A 33 17.42 10.53 10.83
CA PRO A 33 18.88 10.51 10.62
C PRO A 33 19.47 9.26 9.94
N TRP A 34 18.69 8.20 9.74
CA TRP A 34 19.18 6.94 9.17
C TRP A 34 19.12 6.84 7.64
N CYS A 35 18.67 7.90 6.94
CA CYS A 35 18.67 7.99 5.47
C CYS A 35 20.06 8.25 4.85
N GLN A 36 21.17 8.28 5.60
CA GLN A 36 22.51 8.56 5.08
C GLN A 36 23.41 7.32 4.93
N ALA A 37 22.87 6.09 4.90
CA ALA A 37 23.68 4.93 4.54
C ALA A 37 23.90 4.94 3.02
N GLY A 38 25.17 5.17 2.60
CA GLY A 38 25.57 5.28 1.20
C GLY A 38 25.10 4.12 0.33
N GLU A 39 24.80 4.45 -0.91
CA GLU A 39 24.42 3.47 -1.94
C GLU A 39 25.54 2.43 -2.12
N PRO A 40 25.22 1.12 -2.08
CA PRO A 40 26.16 0.13 -2.59
C PRO A 40 26.29 0.37 -4.11
N GLY A 41 27.54 0.53 -4.59
CA GLY A 41 27.86 0.90 -5.96
C GLY A 41 27.09 0.06 -6.99
N ARG A 42 26.39 0.74 -7.89
CA ARG A 42 25.83 0.13 -9.09
C ARG A 42 26.98 -0.31 -9.98
N GLY A 43 27.14 -1.62 -10.13
CA GLY A 43 27.91 -2.17 -11.22
C GLY A 43 27.30 -1.76 -12.59
N PRO A 44 28.06 -1.84 -13.69
CA PRO A 44 27.58 -1.42 -15.01
C PRO A 44 26.32 -2.20 -15.38
N ARG A 45 25.24 -1.48 -15.73
CA ARG A 45 24.03 -2.07 -16.29
C ARG A 45 24.39 -2.81 -17.59
N ALA A 46 24.01 -4.06 -17.67
CA ALA A 46 24.02 -4.78 -18.94
C ALA A 46 23.00 -4.13 -19.88
N GLU A 47 23.46 -3.65 -21.03
CA GLU A 47 22.62 -3.12 -22.10
C GLU A 47 21.79 -4.29 -22.67
N GLY A 48 20.49 -4.31 -22.37
CA GLY A 48 19.57 -5.34 -22.88
C GLY A 48 18.35 -5.64 -22.03
N GLU A 49 18.10 -4.93 -20.94
CA GLU A 49 16.88 -5.15 -20.17
C GLU A 49 15.66 -4.52 -20.87
N ASN A 50 14.76 -5.41 -21.28
CA ASN A 50 13.46 -5.16 -21.87
C ASN A 50 12.64 -4.17 -21.01
N MET A 51 12.15 -3.09 -21.62
CA MET A 51 11.46 -1.95 -21.01
C MET A 51 10.05 -2.26 -20.49
N SER A 52 9.81 -3.29 -19.66
CA SER A 52 8.44 -3.58 -19.26
C SER A 52 8.19 -4.06 -17.83
N ALA A 53 9.16 -4.24 -16.99
CA ALA A 53 8.92 -4.62 -15.61
C ALA A 53 9.19 -3.43 -14.67
N GLN A 54 8.12 -2.82 -14.14
CA GLN A 54 8.24 -1.87 -13.03
C GLN A 54 8.88 -2.56 -11.82
N SER A 55 9.77 -1.86 -11.13
CA SER A 55 10.30 -2.34 -9.86
C SER A 55 9.18 -2.47 -8.82
N LEU A 56 9.35 -3.32 -7.80
CA LEU A 56 8.37 -3.44 -6.71
C LEU A 56 8.09 -2.10 -6.03
N GLY A 57 9.11 -1.23 -5.92
CA GLY A 57 8.93 0.11 -5.36
C GLY A 57 8.03 1.00 -6.23
N GLU A 58 8.20 0.97 -7.55
CA GLU A 58 7.35 1.73 -8.49
C GLU A 58 5.91 1.20 -8.47
N GLN A 59 5.71 -0.12 -8.43
CA GLN A 59 4.39 -0.72 -8.30
C GLN A 59 3.71 -0.33 -6.99
N THR A 60 4.45 -0.33 -5.87
CA THR A 60 3.93 0.10 -4.56
C THR A 60 3.51 1.57 -4.57
N VAL A 61 4.32 2.45 -5.18
CA VAL A 61 4.00 3.89 -5.29
C VAL A 61 2.78 4.11 -6.19
N ASP A 62 2.67 3.39 -7.31
CA ASP A 62 1.50 3.47 -8.19
C ASP A 62 0.24 3.00 -7.46
N LEU A 63 0.29 1.83 -6.82
CA LEU A 63 -0.83 1.29 -6.07
C LEU A 63 -1.26 2.23 -4.93
N LEU A 64 -0.30 2.80 -4.18
CA LEU A 64 -0.58 3.81 -3.17
C LEU A 64 -1.31 5.01 -3.77
N GLY A 65 -0.83 5.53 -4.90
CA GLY A 65 -1.46 6.66 -5.58
C GLY A 65 -2.88 6.36 -6.03
N ARG A 66 -3.13 5.15 -6.54
CA ARG A 66 -4.47 4.68 -6.92
C ARG A 66 -5.39 4.59 -5.68
N LEU A 67 -4.93 4.01 -4.59
CA LEU A 67 -5.69 3.90 -3.33
C LEU A 67 -6.06 5.28 -2.76
N VAL A 68 -5.12 6.24 -2.74
CA VAL A 68 -5.37 7.62 -2.28
C VAL A 68 -6.47 8.29 -3.10
N ARG A 69 -6.43 8.15 -4.44
CA ARG A 69 -7.42 8.76 -5.35
C ARG A 69 -8.82 8.19 -5.20
N LEU A 70 -8.98 7.00 -4.65
CA LEU A 70 -10.30 6.45 -4.36
C LEU A 70 -11.05 7.27 -3.30
N GLY A 71 -10.35 7.90 -2.37
CA GLY A 71 -10.96 8.72 -1.33
C GLY A 71 -12.01 7.95 -0.52
N CYS A 72 -11.69 6.75 -0.03
CA CYS A 72 -12.58 5.94 0.79
C CYS A 72 -12.72 6.57 2.19
N VAL A 73 -13.39 7.74 2.26
CA VAL A 73 -13.56 8.50 3.50
C VAL A 73 -14.60 7.86 4.38
N ASN A 74 -14.21 7.49 5.58
CA ASN A 74 -15.08 6.99 6.64
C ASN A 74 -15.34 8.13 7.66
N ASP A 75 -16.53 8.69 7.64
CA ASP A 75 -16.99 9.71 8.58
C ASP A 75 -17.90 9.14 9.69
N LEU A 76 -17.91 7.81 9.83
CA LEU A 76 -18.71 7.04 10.78
C LEU A 76 -20.21 7.01 10.47
N THR A 77 -20.65 7.53 9.34
CA THR A 77 -22.04 7.34 8.89
C THR A 77 -22.20 6.01 8.13
N ALA A 78 -23.42 5.51 8.02
CA ALA A 78 -23.68 4.22 7.38
C ALA A 78 -23.36 4.22 5.88
N ASP A 79 -23.43 5.37 5.22
CA ASP A 79 -23.23 5.52 3.78
C ASP A 79 -21.80 5.98 3.41
N SER A 80 -20.89 6.05 4.40
CA SER A 80 -19.51 6.47 4.19
C SER A 80 -18.54 5.28 4.05
N GLY A 81 -17.29 5.56 3.70
CA GLY A 81 -16.21 4.59 3.52
C GLY A 81 -16.07 4.17 2.06
N GLY A 82 -16.90 3.27 1.59
CA GLY A 82 -16.86 2.77 0.20
C GLY A 82 -15.60 1.95 -0.10
N GLU A 83 -15.14 1.17 0.90
CA GLU A 83 -13.95 0.31 0.80
C GLU A 83 -14.11 -0.79 -0.25
N GLU A 84 -15.34 -1.03 -0.74
CA GLU A 84 -15.57 -1.92 -1.87
C GLU A 84 -14.74 -1.50 -3.09
N ARG A 85 -14.59 -0.20 -3.36
CA ARG A 85 -13.75 0.32 -4.45
C ARG A 85 -12.27 0.00 -4.24
N ALA A 86 -11.81 0.02 -2.99
CA ALA A 86 -10.43 -0.37 -2.67
C ALA A 86 -10.24 -1.90 -2.79
N ALA A 87 -11.26 -2.67 -2.44
CA ALA A 87 -11.24 -4.12 -2.65
C ALA A 87 -11.18 -4.47 -4.14
N ASP A 88 -12.00 -3.81 -4.98
CA ASP A 88 -11.98 -3.99 -6.44
C ASP A 88 -10.60 -3.68 -7.03
N LEU A 89 -9.99 -2.55 -6.62
CA LEU A 89 -8.66 -2.16 -7.05
C LEU A 89 -7.59 -3.17 -6.65
N LEU A 90 -7.67 -3.71 -5.44
CA LEU A 90 -6.71 -4.71 -4.95
C LEU A 90 -6.91 -6.06 -5.62
N GLU A 91 -8.14 -6.48 -5.91
CA GLU A 91 -8.38 -7.69 -6.71
C GLU A 91 -7.78 -7.56 -8.11
N GLU A 92 -7.98 -6.42 -8.78
CA GLU A 92 -7.33 -6.14 -10.07
C GLU A 92 -5.80 -6.21 -9.97
N PHE A 93 -5.22 -5.66 -8.88
CA PHE A 93 -3.78 -5.70 -8.66
C PHE A 93 -3.24 -7.13 -8.49
N PHE A 94 -4.00 -8.02 -7.89
CA PHE A 94 -3.63 -9.42 -7.69
C PHE A 94 -3.99 -10.33 -8.88
N GLU A 95 -4.61 -9.80 -9.93
CA GLU A 95 -5.01 -10.60 -11.09
C GLU A 95 -3.81 -11.32 -11.73
N GLY A 96 -3.98 -12.61 -11.98
CA GLY A 96 -2.93 -13.46 -12.56
C GLY A 96 -1.84 -13.91 -11.59
N LEU A 97 -1.87 -13.51 -10.32
CA LEU A 97 -0.96 -14.01 -9.30
C LEU A 97 -1.50 -15.31 -8.65
N PRO A 98 -0.62 -16.21 -8.18
CA PRO A 98 -1.02 -17.46 -7.54
C PRO A 98 -1.48 -17.23 -6.08
N VAL A 99 -2.57 -16.51 -5.92
CA VAL A 99 -3.16 -16.18 -4.61
C VAL A 99 -4.63 -16.60 -4.57
N SER A 100 -5.18 -16.83 -3.39
CA SER A 100 -6.62 -16.94 -3.19
C SER A 100 -7.16 -15.70 -2.53
N ILE A 101 -8.34 -15.25 -2.99
CA ILE A 101 -8.97 -14.00 -2.53
C ILE A 101 -10.36 -14.33 -2.00
N GLU A 102 -10.66 -13.80 -0.81
CA GLU A 102 -11.98 -13.85 -0.19
C GLU A 102 -12.46 -12.43 0.13
N ARG A 103 -13.70 -12.11 -0.27
CA ARG A 103 -14.36 -10.83 0.06
C ARG A 103 -15.32 -11.05 1.22
N ILE A 104 -15.22 -10.19 2.22
CA ILE A 104 -16.11 -10.16 3.37
C ILE A 104 -16.82 -8.80 3.37
N THR A 105 -18.11 -8.79 3.04
CA THR A 105 -18.92 -7.58 2.92
C THR A 105 -20.04 -7.60 3.96
N PRO A 106 -19.78 -7.19 5.21
CA PRO A 106 -20.77 -7.21 6.30
C PRO A 106 -21.88 -6.20 6.08
N HIS A 107 -21.61 -5.12 5.36
CA HIS A 107 -22.58 -4.08 4.99
C HIS A 107 -22.31 -3.61 3.56
N PRO A 108 -23.31 -3.11 2.82
CA PRO A 108 -23.14 -2.55 1.50
C PRO A 108 -22.01 -1.51 1.48
N GLY A 109 -21.11 -1.60 0.49
CA GLY A 109 -19.97 -0.70 0.34
C GLY A 109 -18.81 -0.90 1.33
N ARG A 110 -18.99 -1.72 2.38
CA ARG A 110 -17.99 -2.00 3.42
C ARG A 110 -17.38 -3.39 3.22
N THR A 111 -16.35 -3.47 2.40
CA THR A 111 -15.72 -4.74 2.01
C THR A 111 -14.32 -4.85 2.58
N SER A 112 -14.05 -5.99 3.20
CA SER A 112 -12.71 -6.46 3.56
C SER A 112 -12.25 -7.49 2.55
N LEU A 113 -10.96 -7.45 2.21
CA LEU A 113 -10.33 -8.43 1.32
C LEU A 113 -9.35 -9.27 2.13
N VAL A 114 -9.44 -10.58 2.00
CA VAL A 114 -8.46 -11.53 2.55
C VAL A 114 -7.71 -12.15 1.38
N VAL A 115 -6.42 -11.91 1.30
CA VAL A 115 -5.54 -12.47 0.27
C VAL A 115 -4.63 -13.50 0.92
N THR A 116 -4.67 -14.72 0.43
CA THR A 116 -3.85 -15.81 0.94
C THR A 116 -2.83 -16.24 -0.08
N VAL A 117 -1.57 -16.27 0.33
CA VAL A 117 -0.44 -16.79 -0.42
C VAL A 117 0.00 -18.11 0.22
N GLU A 118 -0.04 -19.19 -0.54
CA GLU A 118 0.43 -20.48 -0.07
C GLU A 118 1.96 -20.51 0.06
N GLY A 119 2.45 -21.10 1.14
CA GLY A 119 3.89 -21.30 1.31
C GLY A 119 4.46 -22.29 0.28
N ALA A 120 5.72 -22.13 -0.05
CA ALA A 120 6.43 -23.00 -1.02
C ALA A 120 6.58 -24.45 -0.52
N ASP A 121 6.55 -24.70 0.79
CA ASP A 121 6.66 -26.01 1.39
C ASP A 121 5.37 -26.35 2.19
N PRO A 122 4.43 -27.10 1.60
CA PRO A 122 3.19 -27.48 2.27
C PRO A 122 3.40 -28.46 3.43
N SER A 123 4.60 -29.08 3.53
CA SER A 123 4.93 -29.98 4.65
C SER A 123 5.44 -29.23 5.89
N SER A 124 5.74 -27.94 5.74
CA SER A 124 6.22 -27.09 6.83
C SER A 124 5.07 -26.78 7.79
N SER A 125 5.24 -27.14 9.05
CA SER A 125 4.31 -26.81 10.14
C SER A 125 4.51 -25.37 10.66
N GLY A 126 4.91 -24.44 9.79
CA GLY A 126 5.18 -23.07 10.15
C GLY A 126 3.93 -22.31 10.62
N THR A 127 4.12 -21.34 11.49
CA THR A 127 3.04 -20.46 11.91
C THR A 127 2.70 -19.48 10.77
N PRO A 128 1.43 -19.31 10.39
CA PRO A 128 1.06 -18.36 9.36
C PRO A 128 1.39 -16.93 9.81
N LEU A 129 1.88 -16.11 8.88
CA LEU A 129 2.05 -14.67 9.05
C LEU A 129 0.81 -13.96 8.51
N THR A 130 0.17 -13.16 9.34
CA THR A 130 -0.93 -12.30 8.92
C THR A 130 -0.47 -10.85 8.94
N LEU A 131 -0.61 -10.17 7.80
CA LEU A 131 -0.43 -8.73 7.69
C LEU A 131 -1.81 -8.08 7.63
N LEU A 132 -2.01 -7.00 8.39
CA LEU A 132 -3.31 -6.36 8.53
C LEU A 132 -3.20 -4.86 8.27
N GLY A 133 -4.04 -4.36 7.35
CA GLY A 133 -4.16 -2.95 7.04
C GLY A 133 -5.61 -2.53 6.89
N HIS A 134 -5.85 -1.20 6.81
CA HIS A 134 -7.15 -0.65 6.45
C HIS A 134 -7.06 0.17 5.16
N THR A 135 -8.19 0.32 4.48
CA THR A 135 -8.31 1.00 3.19
C THR A 135 -9.18 2.25 3.27
N ASP A 136 -9.87 2.44 4.38
CA ASP A 136 -10.58 3.68 4.67
C ASP A 136 -9.64 4.76 5.21
N VAL A 137 -10.08 6.00 5.12
CA VAL A 137 -9.37 7.17 5.62
C VAL A 137 -10.33 8.10 6.36
N VAL A 138 -9.80 8.86 7.31
CA VAL A 138 -10.61 9.87 8.04
C VAL A 138 -10.91 11.09 7.15
N PRO A 139 -11.99 11.84 7.44
CA PRO A 139 -12.35 13.05 6.73
C PRO A 139 -11.23 14.09 6.67
N VAL A 140 -11.33 14.99 5.71
CA VAL A 140 -10.41 16.12 5.52
C VAL A 140 -11.18 17.43 5.68
N ASP A 141 -10.49 18.44 6.19
CA ASP A 141 -10.89 19.84 6.09
C ASP A 141 -10.05 20.45 4.95
N GLU A 142 -10.62 20.49 3.75
CA GLU A 142 -9.90 20.93 2.54
C GLU A 142 -9.30 22.33 2.68
N SER A 143 -9.91 23.20 3.52
CA SER A 143 -9.40 24.56 3.75
C SER A 143 -8.01 24.59 4.41
N LYS A 144 -7.61 23.47 5.04
CA LYS A 144 -6.29 23.29 5.68
C LYS A 144 -5.26 22.59 4.81
N TRP A 145 -5.65 22.19 3.60
CA TRP A 145 -4.76 21.51 2.67
C TRP A 145 -4.25 22.51 1.61
N THR A 146 -2.97 22.48 1.35
CA THR A 146 -2.33 23.28 0.31
C THR A 146 -2.32 22.61 -1.06
N ARG A 147 -2.70 21.32 -1.10
CA ARG A 147 -2.82 20.47 -2.28
C ARG A 147 -4.10 19.66 -2.18
N ASP A 148 -4.56 19.08 -3.29
CA ASP A 148 -5.67 18.16 -3.30
C ASP A 148 -5.36 16.96 -2.37
N PRO A 149 -6.15 16.74 -1.29
CA PRO A 149 -5.92 15.65 -0.36
C PRO A 149 -6.08 14.25 -0.97
N PHE A 150 -6.74 14.15 -2.12
CA PHE A 150 -6.94 12.89 -2.83
C PHE A 150 -6.23 12.87 -4.19
N GLY A 151 -5.42 13.87 -4.51
CA GLY A 151 -4.70 13.97 -5.78
C GLY A 151 -3.50 13.02 -5.89
N ALA A 152 -2.96 12.52 -4.78
CA ALA A 152 -1.75 11.70 -4.75
C ALA A 152 -0.60 12.34 -5.54
N GLN A 153 -0.41 13.65 -5.40
CA GLN A 153 0.65 14.39 -6.07
C GLN A 153 2.01 14.01 -5.50
N ILE A 154 2.98 13.78 -6.38
CA ILE A 154 4.37 13.53 -5.99
C ILE A 154 5.19 14.77 -6.33
N GLU A 155 5.90 15.30 -5.34
CA GLU A 155 6.76 16.46 -5.46
C GLU A 155 7.99 16.28 -4.57
N ASP A 156 9.17 16.46 -5.09
CA ASP A 156 10.45 16.25 -4.38
C ASP A 156 10.52 14.86 -3.70
N ASP A 157 10.12 13.80 -4.40
CA ASP A 157 10.05 12.41 -3.92
C ASP A 157 9.10 12.18 -2.73
N VAL A 158 8.17 13.10 -2.48
CA VAL A 158 7.15 13.01 -1.44
C VAL A 158 5.77 12.93 -2.07
N MET A 159 4.99 11.88 -1.73
CA MET A 159 3.59 11.80 -2.12
C MET A 159 2.72 12.51 -1.09
N TRP A 160 1.91 13.46 -1.58
CA TRP A 160 0.93 14.20 -0.79
C TRP A 160 -0.46 13.58 -0.94
N GLY A 161 -1.12 13.31 0.19
CA GLY A 161 -2.49 12.82 0.15
C GLY A 161 -3.00 12.31 1.51
N ARG A 162 -4.33 12.26 1.66
CA ARG A 162 -4.98 11.66 2.81
C ARG A 162 -4.79 10.14 2.78
N GLY A 163 -4.32 9.55 3.87
CA GLY A 163 -4.05 8.12 3.98
C GLY A 163 -2.63 7.70 3.56
N THR A 164 -1.83 8.60 2.98
CA THR A 164 -0.45 8.29 2.59
C THR A 164 0.45 7.89 3.76
N VAL A 165 0.12 8.27 4.98
CA VAL A 165 0.84 7.86 6.21
C VAL A 165 0.02 6.89 7.05
N ASP A 166 -1.28 7.05 7.15
CA ASP A 166 -2.17 6.20 7.94
C ASP A 166 -3.37 5.76 7.07
N MET A 167 -3.28 4.52 6.55
CA MET A 167 -2.08 3.68 6.44
C MET A 167 -1.99 3.04 5.05
N LEU A 168 -2.51 3.74 4.01
CA LEU A 168 -2.57 3.20 2.64
C LEU A 168 -1.18 2.82 2.10
N HIS A 169 -0.10 3.51 2.55
CA HIS A 169 1.26 3.13 2.16
C HIS A 169 1.66 1.73 2.67
N LEU A 170 1.25 1.38 3.91
CA LEU A 170 1.49 0.04 4.42
C LEU A 170 0.60 -0.97 3.69
N THR A 171 -0.66 -0.62 3.41
CA THR A 171 -1.56 -1.48 2.63
C THR A 171 -0.98 -1.77 1.24
N ALA A 172 -0.48 -0.75 0.54
CA ALA A 172 0.16 -0.91 -0.75
C ALA A 172 1.49 -1.69 -0.69
N ALA A 173 2.25 -1.55 0.41
CA ALA A 173 3.52 -2.27 0.58
C ALA A 173 3.33 -3.75 1.00
N MET A 174 2.17 -4.10 1.55
CA MET A 174 1.81 -5.47 1.91
C MET A 174 1.23 -6.25 0.73
N ALA A 175 0.65 -5.54 -0.25
CA ALA A 175 0.13 -6.12 -1.49
C ALA A 175 1.26 -6.41 -2.48
#